data_2310e8cc048cf9f794909fa553e2ee47
#
_entry.id   2310e8cc048cf9f794909fa553e2ee47
#
_cell.length_a   1.000
_cell.length_b   1.000
_cell.length_c   1.000
_cell.angle_alpha   90.00
_cell.angle_beta   90.00
_cell.angle_gamma   90.00
#
_symmetry.space_group_name_H-M   'P 1'
#
loop_
_entity.id
_entity.type
_entity.pdbx_description
1 polymer ?
#
loop_
_entity_poly.entity_id
_entity_poly.type
_entity_poly.pdbx_seq_one_letter_code
_entity_poly.pdbx_strand_id
1 'polypeptide(L)'
;YKKWASDLLERLNPSNILLQQGVGSLAAHYTGLSQSYQEALFSLHRDNKQNPIPSIYDFDILSAYLLKKLDTSTLCHPLQLIQEKLDLHLTRKYDMKNTVIHLLNNNLSITDTAKSLYIHRNTLLFRLNKLKDATGLDPCRFLNHAFLCKIIFEQPLR
;
A
#
# COMPACT_ATOMS: atom_id res chain seq x y z
N TYR A 1 -17.36 14.67 -6.64
CA TYR A 1 -16.80 15.12 -5.34
C TYR A 1 -15.52 15.96 -5.52
N LYS A 2 -14.61 15.61 -6.46
CA LYS A 2 -13.34 16.34 -6.67
C LYS A 2 -13.57 17.82 -6.96
N LYS A 3 -14.53 18.15 -7.85
CA LYS A 3 -14.87 19.52 -8.17
C LYS A 3 -15.38 20.28 -6.93
N TRP A 4 -16.28 19.69 -6.17
CA TRP A 4 -16.81 20.27 -4.94
C TRP A 4 -15.70 20.52 -3.89
N ALA A 5 -14.80 19.54 -3.70
CA ALA A 5 -13.69 19.65 -2.76
C ALA A 5 -12.69 20.76 -3.19
N SER A 6 -12.43 20.90 -4.49
CA SER A 6 -11.61 21.99 -5.03
C SER A 6 -12.24 23.36 -4.80
N ASP A 7 -13.54 23.52 -5.12
CA ASP A 7 -14.29 24.76 -4.93
C ASP A 7 -14.34 25.15 -3.43
N LEU A 8 -14.48 24.16 -2.55
CA LEU A 8 -14.45 24.38 -1.10
C LEU A 8 -13.08 24.88 -0.62
N LEU A 9 -12.00 24.27 -1.12
CA LEU A 9 -10.63 24.65 -0.79
C LEU A 9 -10.35 26.11 -1.22
N GLU A 10 -10.73 26.49 -2.42
CA GLU A 10 -10.58 27.88 -2.90
C GLU A 10 -11.30 28.89 -2.01
N ARG A 11 -12.51 28.55 -1.57
CA ARG A 11 -13.28 29.39 -0.66
C ARG A 11 -12.68 29.51 0.75
N LEU A 12 -12.12 28.41 1.27
CA LEU A 12 -11.54 28.37 2.61
C LEU A 12 -10.11 28.89 2.67
N ASN A 13 -9.43 28.97 1.53
CA ASN A 13 -8.02 29.38 1.48
C ASN A 13 -7.76 30.61 0.59
N PRO A 14 -8.42 31.76 0.84
CA PRO A 14 -8.21 32.97 0.05
C PRO A 14 -6.79 33.54 0.18
N SER A 15 -6.06 33.16 1.24
CA SER A 15 -4.69 33.63 1.52
C SER A 15 -3.60 32.69 1.02
N ASN A 16 -3.95 31.65 0.26
CA ASN A 16 -3.04 30.67 -0.31
C ASN A 16 -2.10 29.99 0.72
N ILE A 17 -2.61 29.78 1.94
CA ILE A 17 -1.92 29.02 2.98
C ILE A 17 -1.88 27.54 2.55
N LEU A 18 -0.78 26.86 2.84
CA LEU A 18 -0.63 25.43 2.50
C LEU A 18 -1.59 24.58 3.34
N LEU A 19 -2.79 24.36 2.83
CA LEU A 19 -3.80 23.50 3.45
C LEU A 19 -3.73 22.11 2.83
N GLN A 20 -3.72 21.10 3.68
CA GLN A 20 -3.87 19.71 3.26
C GLN A 20 -5.33 19.30 3.46
N GLN A 21 -5.86 18.54 2.52
CA GLN A 21 -7.23 18.03 2.61
C GLN A 21 -7.27 16.55 2.23
N GLY A 22 -8.15 15.81 2.89
CA GLY A 22 -8.46 14.41 2.57
C GLY A 22 -9.96 14.23 2.49
N VAL A 23 -10.43 13.37 1.60
CA VAL A 23 -11.85 13.13 1.39
C VAL A 23 -12.20 11.71 1.83
N GLY A 24 -13.11 11.60 2.80
CA GLY A 24 -13.75 10.35 3.21
C GLY A 24 -14.97 10.00 2.37
N SER A 25 -15.65 8.91 2.72
CA SER A 25 -16.90 8.49 2.07
C SER A 25 -18.06 9.41 2.43
N LEU A 26 -19.10 9.41 1.59
CA LEU A 26 -20.34 10.12 1.88
C LEU A 26 -21.09 9.41 3.00
N ALA A 27 -21.33 10.11 4.11
CA ALA A 27 -22.13 9.60 5.21
C ALA A 27 -23.61 9.89 4.96
N ALA A 28 -24.43 8.85 4.75
CA ALA A 28 -25.88 8.99 4.58
C ALA A 28 -26.61 9.29 5.90
N HIS A 29 -26.01 8.89 7.03
CA HIS A 29 -26.53 9.10 8.38
C HIS A 29 -25.44 9.60 9.31
N TYR A 30 -25.81 10.24 10.43
CA TYR A 30 -24.87 10.74 11.42
C TYR A 30 -23.96 9.67 12.02
N THR A 31 -24.42 8.41 12.06
CA THR A 31 -23.63 7.27 12.53
C THR A 31 -22.44 6.95 11.63
N GLY A 32 -22.50 7.34 10.35
CA GLY A 32 -21.42 7.16 9.38
C GLY A 32 -20.36 8.27 9.41
N LEU A 33 -20.59 9.38 10.14
CA LEU A 33 -19.67 10.52 10.15
C LEU A 33 -18.30 10.17 10.74
N SER A 34 -18.28 9.38 11.82
CA SER A 34 -17.02 8.93 12.43
C SER A 34 -16.17 8.12 11.46
N GLN A 35 -16.81 7.20 10.70
CA GLN A 35 -16.11 6.41 9.69
C GLN A 35 -15.60 7.30 8.55
N SER A 36 -16.44 8.18 8.01
CA SER A 36 -16.07 9.12 6.96
C SER A 36 -14.89 10.00 7.38
N TYR A 37 -14.88 10.46 8.63
CA TYR A 37 -13.75 11.22 9.18
C TYR A 37 -12.46 10.41 9.24
N GLN A 38 -12.51 9.17 9.70
CA GLN A 38 -11.34 8.27 9.72
C GLN A 38 -10.79 7.98 8.33
N GLU A 39 -11.67 7.83 7.35
CA GLU A 39 -11.32 7.66 5.95
C GLU A 39 -10.67 8.91 5.36
N ALA A 40 -11.19 10.09 5.68
CA ALA A 40 -10.63 11.37 5.28
C ALA A 40 -9.22 11.57 5.87
N LEU A 41 -9.04 11.29 7.16
CA LEU A 41 -7.73 11.33 7.81
C LEU A 41 -6.74 10.34 7.17
N PHE A 42 -7.20 9.13 6.88
CA PHE A 42 -6.36 8.14 6.21
C PHE A 42 -5.93 8.61 4.83
N SER A 43 -6.85 9.18 4.06
CA SER A 43 -6.59 9.73 2.73
C SER A 43 -5.57 10.87 2.78
N LEU A 44 -5.69 11.76 3.77
CA LEU A 44 -4.81 12.90 3.98
C LEU A 44 -3.34 12.50 4.17
N HIS A 45 -3.08 11.41 4.88
CA HIS A 45 -1.73 10.94 5.18
C HIS A 45 -1.10 10.10 4.04
N ARG A 46 -1.80 9.94 2.91
CA ARG A 46 -1.31 9.23 1.74
C ARG A 46 -0.88 10.21 0.66
N ASP A 47 0.42 10.27 0.44
CA ASP A 47 1.00 11.09 -0.62
C ASP A 47 0.62 10.50 -1.98
N ASN A 48 -0.38 11.06 -2.63
CA ASN A 48 -0.82 10.67 -3.95
C ASN A 48 -0.34 11.70 -4.97
N LYS A 49 0.82 11.44 -5.58
CA LYS A 49 1.41 12.33 -6.61
C LYS A 49 0.51 12.58 -7.82
N GLN A 50 -0.52 11.75 -8.01
CA GLN A 50 -1.45 11.85 -9.15
C GLN A 50 -2.69 12.68 -8.84
N ASN A 51 -3.04 12.88 -7.57
CA ASN A 51 -4.23 13.60 -7.16
C ASN A 51 -3.89 14.66 -6.10
N PRO A 52 -4.11 15.95 -6.39
CA PRO A 52 -3.88 17.02 -5.41
C PRO A 52 -4.83 16.94 -4.21
N ILE A 53 -5.95 16.24 -4.36
CA ILE A 53 -6.95 16.01 -3.32
C ILE A 53 -7.10 14.50 -3.12
N PRO A 54 -6.35 13.88 -2.18
CA PRO A 54 -6.47 12.46 -1.90
C PRO A 54 -7.84 12.10 -1.33
N SER A 55 -8.43 11.03 -1.83
CA SER A 55 -9.78 10.61 -1.48
C SER A 55 -9.85 9.10 -1.27
N ILE A 56 -10.72 8.66 -0.34
CA ILE A 56 -11.01 7.25 -0.14
C ILE A 56 -11.59 6.57 -1.41
N TYR A 57 -12.13 7.33 -2.36
CA TYR A 57 -12.61 6.83 -3.65
C TYR A 57 -11.49 6.59 -4.67
N ASP A 58 -10.26 7.01 -4.39
CA ASP A 58 -9.10 6.64 -5.20
C ASP A 58 -8.74 5.17 -4.92
N PHE A 59 -8.67 4.34 -5.95
CA PHE A 59 -8.52 2.88 -5.78
C PHE A 59 -7.26 2.49 -5.00
N ASP A 60 -6.16 3.22 -5.14
CA ASP A 60 -4.93 2.96 -4.40
C ASP A 60 -5.11 3.24 -2.90
N ILE A 61 -5.79 4.35 -2.56
CA ILE A 61 -6.09 4.73 -1.18
C ILE A 61 -7.09 3.75 -0.58
N LEU A 62 -8.17 3.42 -1.32
CA LEU A 62 -9.17 2.46 -0.90
C LEU A 62 -8.56 1.08 -0.63
N SER A 63 -7.72 0.59 -1.55
CA SER A 63 -7.06 -0.72 -1.39
C SER A 63 -6.17 -0.75 -0.14
N ALA A 64 -5.42 0.31 0.09
CA ALA A 64 -4.56 0.44 1.28
C ALA A 64 -5.38 0.58 2.58
N TYR A 65 -6.52 1.27 2.54
CA TYR A 65 -7.44 1.37 3.67
C TYR A 65 -8.06 0.02 4.03
N LEU A 66 -8.53 -0.73 3.02
CA LEU A 66 -9.07 -2.07 3.22
C LEU A 66 -8.02 -3.01 3.81
N LEU A 67 -6.79 -2.98 3.30
CA LEU A 67 -5.68 -3.76 3.86
C LEU A 67 -5.43 -3.40 5.33
N LYS A 68 -5.45 -2.10 5.69
CA LYS A 68 -5.29 -1.66 7.09
C LYS A 68 -6.43 -2.14 8.00
N LYS A 69 -7.63 -2.32 7.46
CA LYS A 69 -8.81 -2.79 8.21
C LYS A 69 -8.90 -4.31 8.32
N LEU A 70 -8.10 -5.06 7.54
CA LEU A 70 -8.03 -6.50 7.73
C LEU A 70 -7.58 -6.81 9.15
N ASP A 71 -8.41 -7.56 9.86
CA ASP A 71 -8.05 -8.08 11.18
C ASP A 71 -7.03 -9.22 10.99
N THR A 72 -5.75 -8.87 11.14
CA THR A 72 -4.65 -9.83 11.04
C THR A 72 -4.62 -10.80 12.22
N SER A 73 -5.37 -10.54 13.31
CA SER A 73 -5.43 -11.43 14.47
C SER A 73 -6.04 -12.77 14.12
N THR A 74 -7.04 -12.79 13.24
CA THR A 74 -7.69 -14.00 12.75
C THR A 74 -6.84 -14.78 11.74
N LEU A 75 -5.96 -14.10 11.03
CA LEU A 75 -5.08 -14.67 9.99
C LEU A 75 -3.66 -14.97 10.52
N CYS A 76 -3.44 -14.78 11.84
CA CYS A 76 -2.10 -14.77 12.44
C CYS A 76 -1.29 -16.03 12.13
N HIS A 77 -1.84 -17.22 12.35
CA HIS A 77 -1.04 -18.43 12.31
C HIS A 77 -0.46 -18.76 10.91
N PRO A 78 -1.25 -18.79 9.81
CA PRO A 78 -0.69 -19.06 8.48
C PRO A 78 0.31 -17.98 8.00
N LEU A 79 0.03 -16.70 8.30
CA LEU A 79 0.89 -15.61 7.91
C LEU A 79 2.18 -15.58 8.76
N GLN A 80 2.10 -15.91 10.06
CA GLN A 80 3.25 -16.07 10.93
C GLN A 80 4.20 -17.15 10.42
N LEU A 81 3.69 -18.31 10.00
CA LEU A 81 4.51 -19.36 9.43
C LEU A 81 5.27 -18.91 8.16
N ILE A 82 4.65 -18.08 7.33
CA ILE A 82 5.31 -17.51 6.16
C ILE A 82 6.35 -16.48 6.58
N GLN A 83 6.07 -15.64 7.58
CA GLN A 83 7.02 -14.65 8.11
C GLN A 83 8.23 -15.30 8.79
N GLU A 84 8.03 -16.35 9.55
CA GLU A 84 9.13 -17.14 10.14
C GLU A 84 10.05 -17.71 9.07
N LYS A 85 9.49 -18.21 7.95
CA LYS A 85 10.28 -18.67 6.79
C LYS A 85 11.02 -17.53 6.07
N LEU A 86 10.51 -16.31 6.16
CA LEU A 86 11.18 -15.14 5.60
C LEU A 86 12.38 -14.69 6.42
N ASP A 87 12.61 -15.30 7.56
CA ASP A 87 13.65 -15.04 8.55
C ASP A 87 14.33 -13.67 8.42
N LEU A 88 14.62 -13.01 9.55
CA LEU A 88 15.30 -11.72 9.61
C LEU A 88 16.57 -11.64 8.73
N HIS A 89 17.21 -12.78 8.49
CA HIS A 89 18.40 -12.89 7.64
C HIS A 89 18.08 -12.65 6.14
N LEU A 90 17.03 -13.27 5.61
CA LEU A 90 16.63 -13.11 4.21
C LEU A 90 16.09 -11.70 3.95
N THR A 91 15.28 -11.19 4.86
CA THR A 91 14.67 -9.86 4.72
C THR A 91 15.70 -8.75 4.76
N ARG A 92 16.70 -8.83 5.66
CA ARG A 92 17.78 -7.82 5.75
C ARG A 92 18.81 -7.97 4.65
N LYS A 93 19.31 -9.21 4.42
CA LYS A 93 20.40 -9.46 3.47
C LYS A 93 20.05 -9.08 2.03
N TYR A 94 18.82 -9.28 1.62
CA TYR A 94 18.38 -9.05 0.24
C TYR A 94 17.44 -7.87 0.08
N ASP A 95 17.24 -7.07 1.15
CA ASP A 95 16.31 -5.94 1.13
C ASP A 95 14.95 -6.33 0.53
N MET A 96 14.43 -7.47 1.02
CA MET A 96 13.27 -8.15 0.44
C MET A 96 12.03 -7.28 0.50
N LYS A 97 11.84 -6.53 1.61
CA LYS A 97 10.72 -5.63 1.78
C LYS A 97 10.67 -4.58 0.66
N ASN A 98 11.76 -3.84 0.45
CA ASN A 98 11.82 -2.84 -0.62
C ASN A 98 11.69 -3.48 -2.00
N THR A 99 12.31 -4.65 -2.20
CA THR A 99 12.22 -5.39 -3.46
C THR A 99 10.75 -5.70 -3.81
N VAL A 100 9.98 -6.23 -2.85
CA VAL A 100 8.58 -6.58 -3.06
C VAL A 100 7.70 -5.35 -3.21
N ILE A 101 7.87 -4.33 -2.36
CA ILE A 101 7.11 -3.08 -2.46
C ILE A 101 7.32 -2.41 -3.83
N HIS A 102 8.56 -2.30 -4.28
CA HIS A 102 8.85 -1.74 -5.61
C HIS A 102 8.27 -2.59 -6.74
N LEU A 103 8.30 -3.93 -6.63
CA LEU A 103 7.68 -4.82 -7.60
C LEU A 103 6.16 -4.58 -7.72
N LEU A 104 5.48 -4.47 -6.59
CA LEU A 104 4.04 -4.20 -6.53
C LEU A 104 3.70 -2.82 -7.11
N ASN A 105 4.49 -1.80 -6.76
CA ASN A 105 4.29 -0.42 -7.24
C ASN A 105 4.57 -0.27 -8.75
N ASN A 106 5.39 -1.15 -9.32
CA ASN A 106 5.67 -1.19 -10.77
C ASN A 106 4.82 -2.24 -11.50
N ASN A 107 3.64 -2.58 -10.98
CA ASN A 107 2.69 -3.52 -11.59
C ASN A 107 3.34 -4.85 -11.97
N LEU A 108 4.21 -5.38 -11.12
CA LEU A 108 4.95 -6.63 -11.30
C LEU A 108 5.92 -6.63 -12.51
N SER A 109 6.24 -5.45 -13.06
CA SER A 109 7.21 -5.30 -14.13
C SER A 109 8.63 -5.48 -13.60
N ILE A 110 9.30 -6.56 -13.98
CA ILE A 110 10.69 -6.85 -13.61
C ILE A 110 11.64 -5.75 -14.09
N THR A 111 11.42 -5.25 -15.30
CA THR A 111 12.31 -4.24 -15.90
C THR A 111 12.21 -2.91 -15.17
N ASP A 112 10.99 -2.43 -14.88
CA ASP A 112 10.80 -1.14 -14.24
C ASP A 112 11.16 -1.22 -12.75
N THR A 113 10.91 -2.36 -12.11
CA THR A 113 11.35 -2.62 -10.74
C THR A 113 12.88 -2.61 -10.61
N ALA A 114 13.59 -3.26 -11.52
CA ALA A 114 15.05 -3.25 -11.49
C ALA A 114 15.63 -1.83 -11.67
N LYS A 115 15.04 -1.03 -12.57
CA LYS A 115 15.38 0.39 -12.74
C LYS A 115 15.10 1.20 -11.49
N SER A 116 13.92 1.05 -10.89
CA SER A 116 13.52 1.82 -9.69
C SER A 116 14.36 1.49 -8.45
N LEU A 117 14.91 0.28 -8.38
CA LEU A 117 15.82 -0.16 -7.32
C LEU A 117 17.31 0.08 -7.64
N TYR A 118 17.62 0.59 -8.83
CA TYR A 118 19.00 0.78 -9.31
C TYR A 118 19.83 -0.51 -9.27
N ILE A 119 19.21 -1.66 -9.58
CA ILE A 119 19.89 -2.96 -9.64
C ILE A 119 19.74 -3.62 -11.01
N HIS A 120 20.65 -4.57 -11.30
CA HIS A 120 20.53 -5.34 -12.53
C HIS A 120 19.32 -6.30 -12.45
N ARG A 121 18.66 -6.53 -13.59
CA ARG A 121 17.51 -7.45 -13.70
C ARG A 121 17.79 -8.84 -13.09
N ASN A 122 18.99 -9.39 -13.31
CA ASN A 122 19.33 -10.70 -12.77
C ASN A 122 19.43 -10.70 -11.24
N THR A 123 19.87 -9.58 -10.64
CA THR A 123 19.88 -9.42 -9.17
C THR A 123 18.46 -9.39 -8.62
N LEU A 124 17.52 -8.73 -9.30
CA LEU A 124 16.12 -8.74 -8.93
C LEU A 124 15.54 -10.16 -9.01
N LEU A 125 15.74 -10.86 -10.13
CA LEU A 125 15.27 -12.23 -10.30
C LEU A 125 15.88 -13.17 -9.24
N PHE A 126 17.14 -13.00 -8.91
CA PHE A 126 17.77 -13.77 -7.83
C PHE A 126 17.07 -13.54 -6.47
N ARG A 127 16.77 -12.28 -6.13
CA ARG A 127 16.04 -11.96 -4.89
C ARG A 127 14.65 -12.58 -4.88
N LEU A 128 13.91 -12.50 -5.97
CA LEU A 128 12.56 -13.07 -6.09
C LEU A 128 12.57 -14.61 -6.04
N ASN A 129 13.59 -15.24 -6.61
CA ASN A 129 13.77 -16.70 -6.46
C ASN A 129 14.05 -17.07 -4.99
N LYS A 130 14.84 -16.27 -4.26
CA LYS A 130 15.04 -16.49 -2.82
C LYS A 130 13.76 -16.38 -2.00
N LEU A 131 12.89 -15.41 -2.34
CA LEU A 131 11.54 -15.30 -1.76
C LEU A 131 10.74 -16.57 -2.02
N LYS A 132 10.73 -17.04 -3.28
CA LYS A 132 10.01 -18.24 -3.69
C LYS A 132 10.54 -19.49 -3.00
N ASP A 133 11.87 -19.67 -2.94
CA ASP A 133 12.49 -20.83 -2.31
C ASP A 133 12.17 -20.91 -0.80
N ALA A 134 12.12 -19.74 -0.12
CA ALA A 134 11.87 -19.69 1.31
C ALA A 134 10.39 -19.87 1.67
N THR A 135 9.48 -19.28 0.88
CA THR A 135 8.06 -19.17 1.26
C THR A 135 7.11 -19.91 0.34
N GLY A 136 7.54 -20.28 -0.87
CA GLY A 136 6.68 -20.77 -1.94
C GLY A 136 5.94 -19.65 -2.69
N LEU A 137 6.07 -18.38 -2.30
CA LEU A 137 5.38 -17.26 -2.94
C LEU A 137 6.10 -16.84 -4.22
N ASP A 138 5.38 -16.83 -5.32
CA ASP A 138 5.87 -16.37 -6.64
C ASP A 138 4.97 -15.21 -7.13
N PRO A 139 5.23 -13.96 -6.70
CA PRO A 139 4.38 -12.82 -7.02
C PRO A 139 4.39 -12.45 -8.51
N CYS A 140 5.43 -12.84 -9.25
CA CYS A 140 5.49 -12.58 -10.69
C CYS A 140 4.61 -13.50 -11.52
N ARG A 141 4.26 -14.67 -10.97
CA ARG A 141 3.48 -15.69 -11.68
C ARG A 141 2.02 -15.72 -11.27
N PHE A 142 1.73 -15.43 -9.99
CA PHE A 142 0.39 -15.57 -9.41
C PHE A 142 -0.02 -14.29 -8.70
N LEU A 143 -1.15 -13.71 -9.12
CA LEU A 143 -1.69 -12.48 -8.56
C LEU A 143 -2.04 -12.60 -7.06
N ASN A 144 -2.60 -13.74 -6.64
CA ASN A 144 -2.88 -14.02 -5.23
C ASN A 144 -1.60 -14.10 -4.38
N HIS A 145 -0.48 -14.56 -4.92
CA HIS A 145 0.82 -14.52 -4.24
C HIS A 145 1.32 -13.08 -4.10
N ALA A 146 1.15 -12.25 -5.14
CA ALA A 146 1.47 -10.83 -5.06
C ALA A 146 0.63 -10.11 -3.99
N PHE A 147 -0.66 -10.43 -3.90
CA PHE A 147 -1.56 -9.91 -2.87
C PHE A 147 -1.12 -10.33 -1.45
N LEU A 148 -0.78 -11.59 -1.25
CA LEU A 148 -0.24 -12.08 0.04
C LEU A 148 1.06 -11.38 0.40
N CYS A 149 1.97 -11.18 -0.56
CA CYS A 149 3.19 -10.41 -0.35
C CYS A 149 2.88 -8.98 0.09
N LYS A 150 1.87 -8.33 -0.49
CA LYS A 150 1.42 -7.00 -0.09
C LYS A 150 1.00 -6.98 1.38
N ILE A 151 0.18 -7.93 1.81
CA ILE A 151 -0.25 -8.05 3.22
C ILE A 151 0.97 -8.23 4.14
N ILE A 152 1.85 -9.17 3.83
CA ILE A 152 2.98 -9.54 4.70
C ILE A 152 3.97 -8.38 4.88
N PHE A 153 4.25 -7.63 3.81
CA PHE A 153 5.30 -6.61 3.84
C PHE A 153 4.78 -5.20 4.16
N GLU A 154 3.50 -4.89 3.93
CA GLU A 154 2.90 -3.60 4.29
C GLU A 154 2.32 -3.60 5.71
N GLN A 155 1.91 -4.76 6.22
CA GLN A 155 1.36 -4.90 7.56
C GLN A 155 2.28 -5.77 8.41
N PRO A 156 3.15 -5.19 9.25
CA PRO A 156 3.89 -5.99 10.22
C PRO A 156 2.88 -6.62 11.17
N LEU A 157 2.80 -7.95 11.14
CA LEU A 157 2.08 -8.70 12.17
C LEU A 157 2.78 -8.43 13.51
N ARG A 158 2.03 -7.91 14.46
CA ARG A 158 2.50 -7.66 15.84
C ARG A 158 2.48 -8.94 16.65
#